data_e72ecdf603104ea603756af4d63ad77f
#
_entry.id   e72ecdf603104ea603756af4d63ad77f
#
_cell.length_a   1.000
_cell.length_b   1.000
_cell.length_c   1.000
_cell.angle_alpha   90.00
_cell.angle_beta   90.00
_cell.angle_gamma   90.00
#
_symmetry.space_group_name_H-M   'P 1'
#
loop_
_entity.id
_entity.type
_entity.pdbx_description
1 polymer ?
#
loop_
_entity_poly.entity_id
_entity_poly.type
_entity_poly.pdbx_seq_one_letter_code
_entity_poly.pdbx_strand_id
1 'polypeptide(L)'
;FDESTINTLPGWQVALMLQARQAQLLGLRPDCGIDYQLINAAKSHGIQVIELEGQQTQVNLLQQLPQGGLLLLEDTIQHWHANARLLQTMVGWWLDSRPGKYKPEIPATFSNEMSDLLMGQRNHRWQQQLQALPPGNYIVAVGALHLYGDENLPSLLKSSHS
;
A
#
# COMPACT_ATOMS: atom_id res chain seq x y z
N PHE A 1 6.37 -23.14 4.40
CA PHE A 1 6.90 -22.99 3.04
C PHE A 1 8.02 -23.99 2.85
N ASP A 2 8.03 -24.67 1.71
CA ASP A 2 9.14 -25.57 1.35
C ASP A 2 10.37 -24.75 0.93
N GLU A 3 11.54 -25.07 1.50
CA GLU A 3 12.79 -24.36 1.25
C GLU A 3 13.17 -24.34 -0.24
N SER A 4 12.91 -25.44 -0.94
CA SER A 4 13.18 -25.54 -2.36
C SER A 4 12.37 -24.55 -3.19
N THR A 5 11.11 -24.30 -2.81
CA THR A 5 10.23 -23.34 -3.46
C THR A 5 10.68 -21.91 -3.20
N ILE A 6 11.04 -21.57 -1.95
CA ILE A 6 11.49 -20.23 -1.59
C ILE A 6 12.73 -19.82 -2.38
N ASN A 7 13.67 -20.72 -2.55
CA ASN A 7 14.94 -20.47 -3.26
C ASN A 7 14.78 -20.20 -4.76
N THR A 8 13.61 -20.49 -5.34
CA THR A 8 13.32 -20.21 -6.76
C THR A 8 12.58 -18.88 -6.98
N LEU A 9 12.08 -18.24 -5.92
CA LEU A 9 11.30 -17.03 -6.00
C LEU A 9 12.17 -15.77 -5.94
N PRO A 10 11.79 -14.69 -6.64
CA PRO A 10 12.45 -13.40 -6.48
C PRO A 10 12.23 -12.84 -5.06
N GLY A 11 13.19 -12.06 -4.56
CA GLY A 11 13.19 -11.54 -3.19
C GLY A 11 11.92 -10.79 -2.81
N TRP A 12 11.38 -9.96 -3.73
CA TRP A 12 10.13 -9.24 -3.50
C TRP A 12 8.94 -10.18 -3.21
N GLN A 13 8.88 -11.32 -3.87
CA GLN A 13 7.77 -12.27 -3.68
C GLN A 13 7.87 -12.95 -2.32
N VAL A 14 9.07 -13.35 -1.92
CA VAL A 14 9.33 -13.92 -0.59
C VAL A 14 9.00 -12.89 0.50
N ALA A 15 9.42 -11.62 0.31
CA ALA A 15 9.12 -10.54 1.23
C ALA A 15 7.59 -10.37 1.44
N LEU A 16 6.83 -10.32 0.35
CA LEU A 16 5.36 -10.20 0.45
C LEU A 16 4.71 -11.41 1.12
N MET A 17 5.21 -12.62 0.88
CA MET A 17 4.73 -13.83 1.55
C MET A 17 4.99 -13.77 3.06
N LEU A 18 6.16 -13.30 3.48
CA LEU A 18 6.51 -13.10 4.89
C LEU A 18 5.63 -12.04 5.54
N GLN A 19 5.44 -10.89 4.88
CA GLN A 19 4.57 -9.80 5.38
C GLN A 19 3.11 -10.26 5.52
N ALA A 20 2.59 -11.00 4.54
CA ALA A 20 1.25 -11.58 4.61
C ALA A 20 1.13 -12.58 5.78
N ARG A 21 2.16 -13.40 5.98
CA ARG A 21 2.20 -14.34 7.13
C ARG A 21 2.24 -13.61 8.46
N GLN A 22 3.02 -12.54 8.56
CA GLN A 22 3.06 -11.71 9.77
C GLN A 22 1.69 -11.09 10.07
N ALA A 23 1.02 -10.52 9.07
CA ALA A 23 -0.32 -9.97 9.22
C ALA A 23 -1.32 -11.03 9.74
N GLN A 24 -1.28 -12.26 9.20
CA GLN A 24 -2.10 -13.36 9.67
C GLN A 24 -1.81 -13.74 11.14
N LEU A 25 -0.53 -13.77 11.54
CA LEU A 25 -0.15 -14.05 12.93
C LEU A 25 -0.65 -12.97 13.91
N LEU A 26 -0.85 -11.75 13.43
CA LEU A 26 -1.45 -10.64 14.17
C LEU A 26 -2.99 -10.65 14.12
N GLY A 27 -3.60 -11.66 13.52
CA GLY A 27 -5.05 -11.82 13.45
C GLY A 27 -5.71 -11.07 12.30
N LEU A 28 -4.94 -10.45 11.40
CA LEU A 28 -5.48 -9.78 10.23
C LEU A 28 -5.91 -10.79 9.16
N ARG A 29 -7.09 -10.58 8.60
CA ARG A 29 -7.70 -11.49 7.63
C ARG A 29 -7.97 -10.77 6.32
N PRO A 30 -7.51 -11.29 5.17
CA PRO A 30 -7.73 -10.67 3.86
C PRO A 30 -9.21 -10.50 3.50
N ASP A 31 -10.04 -11.48 3.87
CA ASP A 31 -11.49 -11.49 3.63
C ASP A 31 -12.25 -10.42 4.43
N CYS A 32 -11.62 -9.86 5.47
CA CYS A 32 -12.13 -8.73 6.25
C CYS A 32 -11.55 -7.39 5.79
N GLY A 33 -10.72 -7.37 4.75
CA GLY A 33 -10.09 -6.15 4.22
C GLY A 33 -11.14 -5.12 3.77
N ILE A 34 -10.89 -3.85 4.08
CA ILE A 34 -11.80 -2.75 3.71
C ILE A 34 -11.94 -2.63 2.20
N ASP A 35 -10.88 -2.84 1.43
CA ASP A 35 -10.94 -2.80 -0.03
C ASP A 35 -11.93 -3.83 -0.57
N TYR A 36 -11.88 -5.04 -0.04
CA TYR A 36 -12.83 -6.10 -0.40
C TYR A 36 -14.28 -5.74 -0.06
N GLN A 37 -14.51 -5.17 1.13
CA GLN A 37 -15.84 -4.74 1.57
C GLN A 37 -16.38 -3.58 0.73
N LEU A 38 -15.55 -2.59 0.42
CA LEU A 38 -15.93 -1.45 -0.44
C LEU A 38 -16.28 -1.89 -1.86
N ILE A 39 -15.48 -2.77 -2.46
CA ILE A 39 -15.75 -3.30 -3.80
C ILE A 39 -17.07 -4.07 -3.83
N ASN A 40 -17.33 -4.92 -2.82
CA ASN A 40 -18.58 -5.65 -2.73
C ASN A 40 -19.79 -4.73 -2.52
N ALA A 41 -19.66 -3.70 -1.67
CA ALA A 41 -20.70 -2.70 -1.47
C ALA A 41 -20.98 -1.92 -2.77
N ALA A 42 -19.94 -1.48 -3.47
CA ALA A 42 -20.10 -0.81 -4.76
C ALA A 42 -20.87 -1.68 -5.78
N LYS A 43 -20.46 -2.94 -5.92
CA LYS A 43 -21.10 -3.91 -6.82
C LYS A 43 -22.59 -4.13 -6.45
N SER A 44 -22.89 -4.30 -5.16
CA SER A 44 -24.26 -4.54 -4.70
C SER A 44 -25.19 -3.34 -4.92
N HIS A 45 -24.65 -2.12 -4.96
CA HIS A 45 -25.39 -0.89 -5.23
C HIS A 45 -25.31 -0.42 -6.70
N GLY A 46 -24.74 -1.21 -7.59
CA GLY A 46 -24.58 -0.84 -9.00
C GLY A 46 -23.66 0.35 -9.24
N ILE A 47 -22.76 0.65 -8.30
CA ILE A 47 -21.78 1.73 -8.42
C ILE A 47 -20.61 1.24 -9.27
N GLN A 48 -20.24 2.03 -10.27
CA GLN A 48 -19.08 1.73 -11.10
C GLN A 48 -17.79 1.78 -10.27
N VAL A 49 -16.96 0.75 -10.38
CA VAL A 49 -15.63 0.70 -9.80
C VAL A 49 -14.61 1.01 -10.89
N ILE A 50 -13.76 2.00 -10.64
CA ILE A 50 -12.65 2.40 -11.52
C ILE A 50 -11.36 2.06 -10.79
N GLU A 51 -10.51 1.25 -11.40
CA GLU A 51 -9.20 0.91 -10.84
C GLU A 51 -8.20 2.02 -11.17
N LEU A 52 -7.56 2.59 -10.14
CA LEU A 52 -6.44 3.52 -10.33
C LEU A 52 -5.21 2.80 -10.85
N GLU A 53 -5.09 1.51 -10.51
CA GLU A 53 -3.94 0.70 -10.88
C GLU A 53 -4.37 -0.77 -10.96
N GLY A 54 -4.18 -1.36 -12.12
CA GLY A 54 -4.48 -2.79 -12.33
C GLY A 54 -3.43 -3.69 -11.67
N GLN A 55 -3.81 -4.94 -11.43
CA GLN A 55 -2.96 -5.95 -10.82
C GLN A 55 -1.61 -6.12 -11.55
N GLN A 56 -1.62 -6.09 -12.89
CA GLN A 56 -0.40 -6.24 -13.70
C GLN A 56 0.58 -5.08 -13.46
N THR A 57 0.07 -3.86 -13.30
CA THR A 57 0.91 -2.68 -13.02
C THR A 57 1.60 -2.81 -11.67
N GLN A 58 0.90 -3.32 -10.66
CA GLN A 58 1.48 -3.56 -9.32
C GLN A 58 2.58 -4.63 -9.38
N VAL A 59 2.36 -5.72 -10.10
CA VAL A 59 3.37 -6.76 -10.28
C VAL A 59 4.59 -6.21 -11.03
N ASN A 60 4.38 -5.43 -12.09
CA ASN A 60 5.47 -4.81 -12.85
C ASN A 60 6.33 -3.87 -12.00
N LEU A 61 5.72 -3.11 -11.08
CA LEU A 61 6.45 -2.27 -10.12
C LEU A 61 7.37 -3.10 -9.22
N LEU A 62 6.86 -4.20 -8.69
CA LEU A 62 7.65 -5.11 -7.84
C LEU A 62 8.80 -5.78 -8.61
N GLN A 63 8.58 -6.09 -9.89
CA GLN A 63 9.61 -6.65 -10.77
C GLN A 63 10.71 -5.63 -11.12
N GLN A 64 10.42 -4.34 -11.05
CA GLN A 64 11.41 -3.26 -11.28
C GLN A 64 12.29 -2.99 -10.06
N LEU A 65 11.99 -3.58 -8.90
CA LEU A 65 12.82 -3.42 -7.72
C LEU A 65 14.25 -3.93 -7.98
N PRO A 66 15.28 -3.17 -7.58
CA PRO A 66 16.68 -3.56 -7.76
C PRO A 66 16.95 -4.95 -7.21
N GLN A 67 17.79 -5.71 -7.90
CA GLN A 67 18.18 -7.07 -7.51
C GLN A 67 17.00 -8.01 -7.21
N GLY A 68 15.88 -7.89 -7.97
CA GLY A 68 14.70 -8.71 -7.76
C GLY A 68 14.02 -8.48 -6.39
N GLY A 69 14.21 -7.31 -5.80
CA GLY A 69 13.63 -6.96 -4.50
C GLY A 69 14.37 -7.56 -3.30
N LEU A 70 15.64 -7.89 -3.44
CA LEU A 70 16.45 -8.43 -2.33
C LEU A 70 16.50 -7.48 -1.13
N LEU A 71 16.65 -6.17 -1.38
CA LEU A 71 16.63 -5.16 -0.32
C LEU A 71 15.29 -5.13 0.46
N LEU A 72 14.18 -5.34 -0.24
CA LEU A 72 12.87 -5.45 0.41
C LEU A 72 12.79 -6.69 1.31
N LEU A 73 13.36 -7.80 0.86
CA LEU A 73 13.42 -9.04 1.64
C LEU A 73 14.31 -8.89 2.87
N GLU A 74 15.50 -8.33 2.70
CA GLU A 74 16.45 -8.06 3.80
C GLU A 74 15.81 -7.15 4.85
N ASP A 75 15.19 -6.05 4.43
CA ASP A 75 14.47 -5.13 5.31
C ASP A 75 13.34 -5.85 6.07
N THR A 76 12.53 -6.64 5.36
CA THR A 76 11.44 -7.40 5.96
C THR A 76 11.94 -8.35 7.06
N ILE A 77 13.06 -9.05 6.84
CA ILE A 77 13.63 -9.97 7.81
C ILE A 77 14.27 -9.20 8.97
N GLN A 78 15.10 -8.20 8.66
CA GLN A 78 15.85 -7.44 9.66
C GLN A 78 14.94 -6.69 10.63
N HIS A 79 13.84 -6.14 10.12
CA HIS A 79 12.91 -5.35 10.92
C HIS A 79 11.62 -6.10 11.28
N TRP A 80 11.64 -7.44 11.25
CA TRP A 80 10.46 -8.29 11.47
C TRP A 80 9.60 -7.87 12.67
N HIS A 81 10.22 -7.72 13.84
CA HIS A 81 9.51 -7.34 15.06
C HIS A 81 9.08 -5.88 15.09
N ALA A 82 9.86 -4.98 14.48
CA ALA A 82 9.50 -3.57 14.37
C ALA A 82 8.31 -3.39 13.44
N ASN A 83 8.30 -4.08 12.31
CA ASN A 83 7.20 -4.06 11.35
C ASN A 83 5.90 -4.62 11.94
N ALA A 84 5.98 -5.67 12.78
CA ALA A 84 4.82 -6.18 13.51
C ALA A 84 4.22 -5.13 14.45
N ARG A 85 5.06 -4.43 15.24
CA ARG A 85 4.60 -3.36 16.13
C ARG A 85 4.03 -2.18 15.38
N LEU A 86 4.65 -1.79 14.26
CA LEU A 86 4.15 -0.72 13.39
C LEU A 86 2.76 -1.08 12.85
N LEU A 87 2.59 -2.30 12.35
CA LEU A 87 1.30 -2.75 11.81
C LEU A 87 0.21 -2.73 12.90
N GLN A 88 0.50 -3.19 14.12
CA GLN A 88 -0.43 -3.10 15.24
C GLN A 88 -0.78 -1.65 15.58
N THR A 89 0.20 -0.76 15.58
CA THR A 89 0.00 0.68 15.82
C THR A 89 -0.89 1.29 14.74
N MET A 90 -0.63 0.98 13.46
CA MET A 90 -1.45 1.46 12.34
C MET A 90 -2.90 0.98 12.44
N VAL A 91 -3.14 -0.27 12.84
CA VAL A 91 -4.49 -0.78 13.11
C VAL A 91 -5.16 -0.01 14.25
N GLY A 92 -4.43 0.29 15.32
CA GLY A 92 -4.92 1.14 16.43
C GLY A 92 -5.34 2.52 15.93
N TRP A 93 -4.51 3.21 15.17
CA TRP A 93 -4.85 4.53 14.59
C TRP A 93 -6.08 4.46 13.70
N TRP A 94 -6.19 3.43 12.90
CA TRP A 94 -7.33 3.23 12.01
C TRP A 94 -8.63 3.04 12.80
N LEU A 95 -8.60 2.25 13.88
CA LEU A 95 -9.76 2.01 14.76
C LEU A 95 -10.16 3.29 15.52
N ASP A 96 -9.19 4.09 15.96
CA ASP A 96 -9.45 5.35 16.67
C ASP A 96 -10.04 6.46 15.77
N SER A 97 -10.09 6.26 14.46
CA SER A 97 -10.57 7.22 13.47
C SER A 97 -9.93 8.61 13.58
N ARG A 98 -8.70 8.70 14.10
CA ARG A 98 -7.96 9.95 14.32
C ARG A 98 -6.62 10.00 13.58
N PRO A 99 -6.62 9.83 12.27
CA PRO A 99 -5.38 9.80 11.49
C PRO A 99 -4.55 11.09 11.55
N GLY A 100 -5.17 12.23 11.86
CA GLY A 100 -4.50 13.53 11.86
C GLY A 100 -3.64 13.83 13.08
N LYS A 101 -3.71 13.04 14.16
CA LYS A 101 -2.92 13.27 15.39
C LYS A 101 -1.53 12.63 15.37
N TYR A 102 -1.33 11.64 14.56
CA TYR A 102 -0.10 10.87 14.51
C TYR A 102 0.49 10.96 13.11
N LYS A 103 1.59 11.71 12.97
CA LYS A 103 2.49 11.45 11.84
C LYS A 103 3.13 10.11 12.15
N PRO A 104 2.81 9.02 11.41
CA PRO A 104 3.60 7.82 11.58
C PRO A 104 5.04 8.21 11.21
N GLU A 105 5.97 8.05 12.13
CA GLU A 105 7.35 7.89 11.72
C GLU A 105 7.38 6.59 10.91
N ILE A 106 7.17 6.73 9.61
CA ILE A 106 7.40 5.63 8.68
C ILE A 106 8.86 5.30 8.90
N PRO A 107 9.19 4.09 9.34
CA PRO A 107 10.57 3.73 9.56
C PRO A 107 11.37 4.10 8.32
N ALA A 108 12.54 4.73 8.50
CA ALA A 108 13.46 5.06 7.41
C ALA A 108 14.04 3.80 6.72
N THR A 109 13.32 2.70 6.82
CA THR A 109 13.67 1.37 6.30
C THR A 109 13.54 1.28 4.79
N PHE A 110 12.70 2.13 4.19
CA PHE A 110 12.67 2.24 2.73
C PHE A 110 13.73 3.25 2.29
N SER A 111 14.66 2.82 1.44
CA SER A 111 15.51 3.77 0.72
C SER A 111 14.64 4.82 0.05
N ASN A 112 15.12 6.07 -0.09
CA ASN A 112 14.36 7.12 -0.76
C ASN A 112 13.87 6.70 -2.15
N GLU A 113 14.68 5.93 -2.88
CA GLU A 113 14.32 5.41 -4.20
C GLU A 113 13.17 4.41 -4.16
N MET A 114 13.15 3.52 -3.16
CA MET A 114 12.08 2.54 -2.99
C MET A 114 10.78 3.22 -2.53
N SER A 115 10.87 4.21 -1.65
CA SER A 115 9.73 5.03 -1.22
C SER A 115 9.14 5.82 -2.39
N ASP A 116 9.99 6.42 -3.24
CA ASP A 116 9.52 7.14 -4.43
C ASP A 116 8.83 6.20 -5.41
N LEU A 117 9.42 5.03 -5.71
CA LEU A 117 8.83 4.05 -6.61
C LEU A 117 7.49 3.51 -6.11
N LEU A 118 7.39 3.17 -4.83
CA LEU A 118 6.21 2.54 -4.26
C LEU A 118 5.10 3.54 -3.89
N MET A 119 5.43 4.83 -3.67
CA MET A 119 4.48 5.84 -3.19
C MET A 119 4.43 7.06 -4.10
N GLY A 120 5.51 7.81 -4.24
CA GLY A 120 5.54 9.11 -4.92
C GLY A 120 5.05 9.04 -6.37
N GLN A 121 5.69 8.23 -7.19
CA GLN A 121 5.33 8.10 -8.61
C GLN A 121 3.90 7.58 -8.81
N ARG A 122 3.41 6.73 -7.90
CA ARG A 122 2.03 6.23 -7.94
C ARG A 122 1.04 7.34 -7.59
N ASN A 123 1.31 8.13 -6.55
CA ASN A 123 0.47 9.26 -6.15
C ASN A 123 0.33 10.29 -7.27
N HIS A 124 1.41 10.64 -7.96
CA HIS A 124 1.37 11.54 -9.11
C HIS A 124 0.56 10.98 -10.29
N ARG A 125 0.73 9.70 -10.62
CA ARG A 125 -0.10 9.07 -11.68
C ARG A 125 -1.57 9.04 -11.32
N TRP A 126 -1.91 8.69 -10.09
CA TRP A 126 -3.29 8.67 -9.63
C TRP A 126 -3.91 10.07 -9.57
N GLN A 127 -3.14 11.08 -9.16
CA GLN A 127 -3.57 12.48 -9.26
C GLN A 127 -4.01 12.83 -10.69
N GLN A 128 -3.18 12.54 -11.68
CA GLN A 128 -3.49 12.82 -13.09
C GLN A 128 -4.75 12.08 -13.57
N GLN A 129 -4.89 10.81 -13.20
CA GLN A 129 -6.07 10.03 -13.54
C GLN A 129 -7.35 10.59 -12.89
N LEU A 130 -7.28 10.95 -11.62
CA LEU A 130 -8.42 11.51 -10.88
C LEU A 130 -8.84 12.87 -11.44
N GLN A 131 -7.89 13.71 -11.86
CA GLN A 131 -8.17 15.01 -12.48
C GLN A 131 -8.79 14.88 -13.87
N ALA A 132 -8.48 13.81 -14.59
CA ALA A 132 -9.06 13.53 -15.91
C ALA A 132 -10.48 12.94 -15.85
N LEU A 133 -10.99 12.60 -14.67
CA LEU A 133 -12.36 12.11 -14.53
C LEU A 133 -13.39 13.21 -14.86
N PRO A 134 -14.53 12.85 -15.46
CA PRO A 134 -15.61 13.81 -15.68
C PRO A 134 -16.10 14.38 -14.36
N PRO A 135 -16.75 15.57 -14.36
CA PRO A 135 -17.35 16.11 -13.16
C PRO A 135 -18.33 15.14 -12.50
N GLY A 136 -18.17 14.90 -11.20
CA GLY A 136 -18.98 13.92 -10.46
C GLY A 136 -18.57 13.79 -9.01
N ASN A 137 -19.26 12.92 -8.28
CA ASN A 137 -18.93 12.57 -6.91
C ASN A 137 -18.22 11.22 -6.92
N TYR A 138 -17.01 11.19 -6.38
CA TYR A 138 -16.15 10.00 -6.34
C TYR A 138 -15.74 9.67 -4.92
N ILE A 139 -15.71 8.39 -4.60
CA ILE A 139 -15.05 7.87 -3.39
C ILE A 139 -13.75 7.24 -3.83
N VAL A 140 -12.64 7.76 -3.32
CA VAL A 140 -11.30 7.26 -3.64
C VAL A 140 -10.78 6.45 -2.45
N ALA A 141 -10.51 5.18 -2.66
CA ALA A 141 -9.95 4.28 -1.66
C ALA A 141 -8.52 3.90 -2.06
N VAL A 142 -7.56 4.19 -1.20
CA VAL A 142 -6.14 3.86 -1.39
C VAL A 142 -5.53 3.34 -0.10
N GLY A 143 -4.41 2.63 -0.19
CA GLY A 143 -3.67 2.19 0.99
C GLY A 143 -3.29 3.38 1.89
N ALA A 144 -3.35 3.19 3.21
CA ALA A 144 -3.17 4.26 4.19
C ALA A 144 -1.87 5.06 4.00
N LEU A 145 -0.78 4.42 3.57
CA LEU A 145 0.50 5.10 3.36
C LEU A 145 0.45 6.16 2.25
N HIS A 146 -0.49 6.07 1.31
CA HIS A 146 -0.69 7.10 0.27
C HIS A 146 -1.39 8.37 0.78
N LEU A 147 -1.90 8.35 2.01
CA LEU A 147 -2.62 9.47 2.65
C LEU A 147 -1.73 10.32 3.55
N TYR A 148 -0.49 9.91 3.81
CA TYR A 148 0.43 10.56 4.75
C TYR A 148 1.80 10.82 4.12
N GLY A 149 2.60 11.65 4.80
CA GLY A 149 3.94 12.01 4.37
C GLY A 149 3.96 13.10 3.30
N ASP A 150 5.13 13.34 2.76
CA ASP A 150 5.32 14.29 1.67
C ASP A 150 4.71 13.70 0.38
N GLU A 151 4.22 14.56 -0.51
CA GLU A 151 3.57 14.16 -1.77
C GLU A 151 2.43 13.13 -1.60
N ASN A 152 1.72 13.18 -0.46
CA ASN A 152 0.53 12.35 -0.27
C ASN A 152 -0.59 12.74 -1.24
N LEU A 153 -1.40 11.78 -1.63
CA LEU A 153 -2.44 11.98 -2.65
C LEU A 153 -3.43 13.12 -2.32
N PRO A 154 -3.94 13.28 -1.08
CA PRO A 154 -4.79 14.42 -0.74
C PRO A 154 -4.14 15.80 -0.95
N SER A 155 -2.84 15.94 -0.62
CA SER A 155 -2.11 17.19 -0.81
C SER A 155 -1.89 17.51 -2.28
N LEU A 156 -1.55 16.50 -3.09
CA LEU A 156 -1.41 16.64 -4.53
C LEU A 156 -2.72 17.07 -5.21
N LEU A 157 -3.85 16.50 -4.79
CA LEU A 157 -5.16 16.87 -5.33
C LEU A 157 -5.57 18.29 -4.96
N LYS A 158 -5.20 18.79 -3.77
CA LYS A 158 -5.51 20.16 -3.35
C LYS A 158 -4.66 21.21 -4.09
N SER A 159 -3.37 20.95 -4.31
CA SER A 159 -2.46 21.89 -4.96
C SER A 159 -2.82 22.19 -6.41
N SER A 160 -3.62 21.35 -7.04
CA SER A 160 -4.05 21.49 -8.44
C SER A 160 -5.27 22.41 -8.63
N HIS A 161 -5.88 22.85 -7.54
CA HIS A 161 -7.10 23.70 -7.57
C HIS A 161 -6.78 25.15 -7.16
N SER A 162 -5.50 25.47 -7.01
CA SER A 162 -4.96 26.83 -6.75
C SER A 162 -4.31 27.37 -7.99
#